data_5347483136defb2bd0b33fa38e45094e
#
_entry.id   5347483136defb2bd0b33fa38e45094e
#
_cell.length_a   1.000
_cell.length_b   1.000
_cell.length_c   1.000
_cell.angle_alpha   90.00
_cell.angle_beta   90.00
_cell.angle_gamma   90.00
#
_symmetry.space_group_name_H-M   'P 1'
#
loop_
_entity.id
_entity.type
_entity.pdbx_description
1 polymer ?
#
loop_
_entity_poly.entity_id
_entity_poly.type
_entity_poly.pdbx_seq_one_letter_code
_entity_poly.pdbx_strand_id
1 'polypeptide(L)'
;MIGLGLSSFGFTGVGWARAEYRRVKQFLIRSIEVTPHVDLTAWRLKIEGLVENPLTLRFDEIQTLPRKIQIKNFICVEGWGLDDQTWEGVQLQEIFSKMKINSNAKYVSFYATGGQYHDSLSIQEALEPETLLAYRLNGKDLPPENGFPLRLVIPRMYAYKGVKWVERIVFTERQEMGYWEKAGYPADGSIPGLNR
;
A
#
# COMPACT_ATOMS: atom_id res chain seq x y z
N MET A 1 -65.62 7.38 -11.03
CA MET A 1 -64.68 7.27 -9.87
C MET A 1 -63.50 6.44 -10.33
N ILE A 2 -62.39 7.11 -10.57
CA ILE A 2 -61.15 6.50 -11.09
C ILE A 2 -60.23 6.31 -9.87
N GLY A 3 -59.92 5.06 -9.54
CA GLY A 3 -59.03 4.70 -8.44
C GLY A 3 -57.60 4.79 -8.88
N LEU A 4 -56.84 5.69 -8.26
CA LEU A 4 -55.38 5.81 -8.41
C LEU A 4 -54.69 4.73 -7.57
N GLY A 5 -54.09 3.75 -8.23
CA GLY A 5 -53.18 2.77 -7.61
C GLY A 5 -51.85 3.40 -7.30
N LEU A 6 -51.52 3.49 -6.01
CA LEU A 6 -50.16 3.82 -5.54
C LEU A 6 -49.24 2.61 -5.72
N SER A 7 -48.39 2.64 -6.72
CA SER A 7 -47.30 1.68 -6.86
C SER A 7 -46.20 2.03 -5.84
N SER A 8 -46.05 1.18 -4.82
CA SER A 8 -44.92 1.20 -3.89
C SER A 8 -43.67 0.83 -4.63
N PHE A 9 -42.81 1.83 -4.89
CA PHE A 9 -41.40 1.57 -5.29
C PHE A 9 -40.66 0.96 -4.09
N GLY A 10 -40.51 -0.34 -4.13
CA GLY A 10 -39.60 -1.04 -3.21
C GLY A 10 -38.18 -0.61 -3.46
N PHE A 11 -37.56 0.04 -2.49
CA PHE A 11 -36.12 0.22 -2.43
C PHE A 11 -35.49 -1.15 -2.20
N THR A 12 -35.10 -1.85 -3.27
CA THR A 12 -34.29 -3.04 -3.20
C THR A 12 -32.85 -2.61 -3.07
N GLY A 13 -32.23 -3.03 -1.99
CA GLY A 13 -30.86 -3.12 -1.63
C GLY A 13 -29.82 -2.30 -2.42
N VAL A 14 -29.16 -1.38 -1.74
CA VAL A 14 -27.90 -0.78 -2.21
C VAL A 14 -26.87 -1.91 -2.31
N GLY A 15 -26.81 -2.55 -3.48
CA GLY A 15 -25.70 -3.42 -3.83
C GLY A 15 -24.45 -2.54 -3.86
N TRP A 16 -23.52 -2.82 -2.97
CA TRP A 16 -22.21 -2.18 -2.96
C TRP A 16 -21.57 -2.37 -4.32
N ALA A 17 -21.44 -1.31 -5.10
CA ALA A 17 -20.83 -1.35 -6.41
C ALA A 17 -19.37 -1.79 -6.23
N ARG A 18 -19.05 -3.00 -6.68
CA ARG A 18 -17.68 -3.49 -6.77
C ARG A 18 -16.92 -2.54 -7.68
N ALA A 19 -15.71 -2.15 -7.29
CA ALA A 19 -14.88 -1.32 -8.14
C ALA A 19 -14.74 -1.97 -9.52
N GLU A 20 -15.29 -1.31 -10.54
CA GLU A 20 -15.16 -1.78 -11.93
C GLU A 20 -13.81 -1.31 -12.47
N TYR A 21 -13.04 -2.25 -12.99
CA TYR A 21 -11.77 -1.96 -13.67
C TYR A 21 -11.54 -2.93 -14.83
N ARG A 22 -10.79 -2.47 -15.82
CA ARG A 22 -10.37 -3.29 -16.95
C ARG A 22 -9.28 -4.27 -16.49
N ARG A 23 -9.56 -5.57 -16.56
CA ARG A 23 -8.57 -6.62 -16.27
C ARG A 23 -7.49 -6.64 -17.31
N VAL A 24 -6.25 -6.65 -16.86
CA VAL A 24 -5.06 -6.77 -17.71
C VAL A 24 -4.31 -8.07 -17.41
N LYS A 25 -3.50 -8.57 -18.35
CA LYS A 25 -2.75 -9.81 -18.19
C LYS A 25 -1.41 -9.64 -17.48
N GLN A 26 -0.91 -8.41 -17.43
CA GLN A 26 0.38 -8.08 -16.81
C GLN A 26 0.35 -6.67 -16.24
N PHE A 27 1.27 -6.36 -15.34
CA PHE A 27 1.41 -5.01 -14.78
C PHE A 27 1.73 -3.99 -15.87
N LEU A 28 0.96 -2.92 -15.91
CA LEU A 28 1.29 -1.73 -16.69
C LEU A 28 2.15 -0.85 -15.78
N ILE A 29 3.46 -0.90 -15.99
CA ILE A 29 4.40 -0.23 -15.10
C ILE A 29 4.22 1.29 -15.18
N ARG A 30 4.00 1.91 -14.02
CA ARG A 30 3.95 3.36 -13.82
C ARG A 30 5.00 3.76 -12.83
N SER A 31 5.80 4.74 -13.15
CA SER A 31 6.82 5.28 -12.26
C SER A 31 7.17 6.70 -12.67
N ILE A 32 7.48 7.54 -11.69
CA ILE A 32 8.07 8.88 -11.88
C ILE A 32 9.59 8.83 -11.80
N GLU A 33 10.12 7.70 -11.35
CA GLU A 33 11.54 7.44 -11.16
C GLU A 33 12.00 6.30 -12.07
N VAL A 34 13.26 6.32 -12.43
CA VAL A 34 13.90 5.19 -13.10
C VAL A 34 13.99 4.04 -12.10
N THR A 35 13.76 2.81 -12.57
CA THR A 35 13.92 1.62 -11.74
C THR A 35 15.33 1.55 -11.18
N PRO A 36 15.53 1.58 -9.85
CA PRO A 36 16.85 1.59 -9.26
C PRO A 36 17.55 0.24 -9.43
N HIS A 37 18.85 0.29 -9.58
CA HIS A 37 19.68 -0.90 -9.37
C HIS A 37 20.00 -1.01 -7.87
N VAL A 38 19.54 -2.09 -7.24
CA VAL A 38 19.68 -2.28 -5.80
C VAL A 38 20.76 -3.31 -5.49
N ASP A 39 21.82 -2.88 -4.81
CA ASP A 39 22.80 -3.77 -4.19
C ASP A 39 22.32 -4.16 -2.78
N LEU A 40 21.84 -5.38 -2.61
CA LEU A 40 21.34 -5.87 -1.32
C LEU A 40 22.41 -5.90 -0.21
N THR A 41 23.69 -5.94 -0.56
CA THR A 41 24.78 -5.91 0.44
C THR A 41 24.86 -4.56 1.13
N ALA A 42 24.58 -3.49 0.38
CA ALA A 42 24.59 -2.10 0.86
C ALA A 42 23.21 -1.60 1.27
N TRP A 43 22.13 -2.14 0.69
CA TRP A 43 20.77 -1.67 0.92
C TRP A 43 20.31 -1.86 2.38
N ARG A 44 19.59 -0.88 2.90
CA ARG A 44 19.03 -0.90 4.25
C ARG A 44 17.66 -0.24 4.27
N LEU A 45 16.71 -0.88 4.94
CA LEU A 45 15.46 -0.23 5.35
C LEU A 45 15.73 0.59 6.60
N LYS A 46 15.57 1.91 6.51
CA LYS A 46 15.70 2.84 7.66
C LYS A 46 14.32 3.22 8.17
N ILE A 47 14.12 3.15 9.48
CA ILE A 47 12.87 3.52 10.14
C ILE A 47 13.19 4.52 11.23
N GLU A 48 12.61 5.72 11.13
CA GLU A 48 12.99 6.87 11.95
C GLU A 48 11.80 7.83 12.19
N GLY A 49 12.06 9.03 12.65
CA GLY A 49 11.05 10.04 12.96
C GLY A 49 10.61 9.98 14.41
N LEU A 50 9.30 10.05 14.68
CA LEU A 50 8.75 10.02 16.04
C LEU A 50 8.78 8.61 16.65
N VAL A 51 9.99 8.11 16.89
CA VAL A 51 10.30 6.84 17.55
C VAL A 51 11.39 7.04 18.58
N GLU A 52 11.38 6.24 19.67
CA GLU A 52 12.44 6.35 20.71
C GLU A 52 13.75 5.71 20.23
N ASN A 53 13.67 4.65 19.45
CA ASN A 53 14.81 3.90 18.94
C ASN A 53 14.67 3.67 17.43
N PRO A 54 15.31 4.50 16.58
CA PRO A 54 15.36 4.28 15.15
C PRO A 54 15.90 2.88 14.82
N LEU A 55 15.36 2.27 13.77
CA LEU A 55 15.69 0.92 13.37
C LEU A 55 16.28 0.93 11.95
N THR A 56 17.31 0.13 11.74
CA THR A 56 17.89 -0.12 10.42
C THR A 56 17.97 -1.62 10.21
N LEU A 57 17.36 -2.11 9.12
CA LEU A 57 17.29 -3.53 8.80
C LEU A 57 17.92 -3.81 7.45
N ARG A 58 18.69 -4.90 7.38
CA ARG A 58 19.11 -5.51 6.12
C ARG A 58 17.94 -6.31 5.52
N PHE A 59 18.04 -6.60 4.24
CA PHE A 59 16.99 -7.37 3.54
C PHE A 59 16.86 -8.79 4.10
N ASP A 60 17.96 -9.47 4.39
CA ASP A 60 17.96 -10.80 5.00
C ASP A 60 17.33 -10.80 6.40
N GLU A 61 17.52 -9.76 7.21
CA GLU A 61 16.88 -9.62 8.52
C GLU A 61 15.34 -9.47 8.38
N ILE A 62 14.89 -8.74 7.36
CA ILE A 62 13.45 -8.62 7.09
C ILE A 62 12.86 -9.98 6.72
N GLN A 63 13.55 -10.78 5.94
CA GLN A 63 13.10 -12.11 5.53
C GLN A 63 13.03 -13.13 6.69
N THR A 64 13.69 -12.86 7.82
CA THR A 64 13.58 -13.70 9.04
C THR A 64 12.31 -13.41 9.86
N LEU A 65 11.63 -12.30 9.59
CA LEU A 65 10.39 -11.93 10.29
C LEU A 65 9.22 -12.84 9.87
N PRO A 66 8.15 -12.92 10.68
CA PRO A 66 6.97 -13.69 10.32
C PRO A 66 6.45 -13.31 8.94
N ARG A 67 6.47 -14.31 8.04
CA ARG A 67 6.07 -14.14 6.65
C ARG A 67 4.57 -14.23 6.52
N LYS A 68 3.98 -13.31 5.74
CA LYS A 68 2.59 -13.37 5.30
C LYS A 68 2.49 -13.59 3.80
N ILE A 69 1.58 -14.48 3.41
CA ILE A 69 1.16 -14.69 2.02
C ILE A 69 -0.32 -14.34 1.94
N GLN A 70 -0.69 -13.54 0.95
CA GLN A 70 -2.08 -13.17 0.70
C GLN A 70 -2.36 -13.07 -0.80
N ILE A 71 -3.58 -13.46 -1.21
CA ILE A 71 -4.05 -13.31 -2.59
C ILE A 71 -4.99 -12.10 -2.61
N LYS A 72 -4.62 -11.07 -3.35
CA LYS A 72 -5.35 -9.79 -3.42
C LYS A 72 -5.29 -9.20 -4.81
N ASN A 73 -6.35 -8.52 -5.20
CA ASN A 73 -6.37 -7.76 -6.44
C ASN A 73 -5.46 -6.55 -6.34
N PHE A 74 -4.86 -6.17 -7.46
CA PHE A 74 -4.12 -4.94 -7.63
C PHE A 74 -4.89 -4.01 -8.55
N ILE A 75 -5.28 -2.83 -8.08
CA ILE A 75 -6.14 -1.90 -8.81
C ILE A 75 -5.46 -0.55 -8.94
N CYS A 76 -5.30 -0.09 -10.17
CA CYS A 76 -4.78 1.23 -10.49
C CYS A 76 -5.92 2.24 -10.62
N VAL A 77 -5.68 3.47 -10.18
CA VAL A 77 -6.62 4.58 -10.31
C VAL A 77 -6.92 4.92 -11.79
N GLU A 78 -6.06 4.51 -12.72
CA GLU A 78 -6.28 4.62 -14.17
C GLU A 78 -7.35 3.65 -14.70
N GLY A 79 -8.08 2.93 -13.83
CA GLY A 79 -9.17 2.05 -14.23
C GLY A 79 -8.74 0.70 -14.79
N TRP A 80 -7.55 0.21 -14.47
CA TRP A 80 -7.10 -1.15 -14.78
C TRP A 80 -6.65 -1.90 -13.52
N GLY A 81 -6.61 -3.23 -13.60
CA GLY A 81 -6.17 -4.04 -12.47
C GLY A 81 -5.85 -5.48 -12.85
N LEU A 82 -5.29 -6.18 -11.90
CA LEU A 82 -4.95 -7.60 -11.95
C LEU A 82 -5.66 -8.30 -10.78
N ASP A 83 -6.38 -9.37 -11.10
CA ASP A 83 -7.02 -10.21 -10.09
C ASP A 83 -6.00 -11.20 -9.50
N ASP A 84 -6.28 -11.64 -8.28
CA ASP A 84 -5.64 -12.80 -7.62
C ASP A 84 -4.12 -12.77 -7.58
N GLN A 85 -3.53 -11.60 -7.36
CA GLN A 85 -2.09 -11.50 -7.19
C GLN A 85 -1.66 -12.06 -5.84
N THR A 86 -0.73 -13.01 -5.85
CA THR A 86 -0.15 -13.58 -4.63
C THR A 86 1.01 -12.72 -4.17
N TRP A 87 0.79 -11.96 -3.09
CA TRP A 87 1.80 -11.13 -2.44
C TRP A 87 2.41 -11.89 -1.25
N GLU A 88 3.72 -11.88 -1.14
CA GLU A 88 4.46 -12.43 -0.01
C GLU A 88 5.39 -11.37 0.56
N GLY A 89 5.35 -11.20 1.88
CA GLY A 89 6.11 -10.14 2.56
C GLY A 89 5.95 -10.21 4.06
N VAL A 90 6.22 -9.09 4.73
CA VAL A 90 6.12 -8.92 6.17
C VAL A 90 5.09 -7.85 6.49
N GLN A 91 4.20 -8.14 7.45
CA GLN A 91 3.25 -7.14 7.96
C GLN A 91 4.01 -6.01 8.66
N LEU A 92 3.57 -4.78 8.49
CA LEU A 92 4.20 -3.65 9.17
C LEU A 92 4.17 -3.79 10.69
N GLN A 93 3.14 -4.43 11.24
CA GLN A 93 3.04 -4.72 12.66
C GLN A 93 4.26 -5.51 13.19
N GLU A 94 4.77 -6.48 12.44
CA GLU A 94 5.93 -7.30 12.83
C GLU A 94 7.22 -6.46 12.90
N ILE A 95 7.33 -5.49 12.02
CA ILE A 95 8.47 -4.57 12.02
C ILE A 95 8.33 -3.55 13.15
N PHE A 96 7.14 -2.94 13.28
CA PHE A 96 6.88 -1.86 14.24
C PHE A 96 6.86 -2.35 15.69
N SER A 97 6.57 -3.63 15.95
CA SER A 97 6.67 -4.24 17.29
C SER A 97 8.10 -4.24 17.87
N LYS A 98 9.11 -4.06 17.02
CA LYS A 98 10.54 -4.01 17.42
C LYS A 98 10.97 -2.64 17.93
N MET A 99 10.10 -1.65 17.88
CA MET A 99 10.41 -0.26 18.22
C MET A 99 9.32 0.34 19.09
N LYS A 100 9.69 1.40 19.79
CA LYS A 100 8.74 2.19 20.57
C LYS A 100 8.38 3.46 19.82
N ILE A 101 7.17 3.47 19.30
CA ILE A 101 6.60 4.61 18.57
C ILE A 101 6.15 5.66 19.59
N ASN A 102 6.51 6.93 19.36
CA ASN A 102 6.11 8.05 20.20
C ASN A 102 4.57 8.25 20.08
N SER A 103 3.92 8.55 21.20
CA SER A 103 2.46 8.77 21.25
C SER A 103 1.97 9.93 20.38
N ASN A 104 2.84 10.86 20.03
CA ASN A 104 2.53 11.97 19.10
C ASN A 104 2.55 11.56 17.64
N ALA A 105 3.10 10.39 17.29
CA ALA A 105 3.06 9.88 15.93
C ALA A 105 1.62 9.47 15.57
N LYS A 106 1.13 9.98 14.45
CA LYS A 106 -0.22 9.68 13.92
C LYS A 106 -0.16 9.10 12.52
N TYR A 107 0.91 9.39 11.81
CA TYR A 107 1.12 8.97 10.42
C TYR A 107 2.48 8.31 10.25
N VAL A 108 2.59 7.56 9.17
CA VAL A 108 3.84 6.93 8.75
C VAL A 108 4.00 7.15 7.25
N SER A 109 5.13 7.74 6.86
CA SER A 109 5.49 8.03 5.48
C SER A 109 6.49 7.00 4.97
N PHE A 110 6.28 6.53 3.75
CA PHE A 110 7.10 5.57 3.06
C PHE A 110 7.80 6.25 1.89
N TYR A 111 9.10 6.14 1.79
CA TYR A 111 9.90 6.76 0.74
C TYR A 111 10.56 5.69 -0.13
N ALA A 112 10.48 5.89 -1.45
CA ALA A 112 11.22 5.11 -2.42
C ALA A 112 12.72 5.40 -2.34
N THR A 113 13.55 4.50 -2.83
CA THR A 113 14.98 4.75 -3.08
C THR A 113 15.14 6.00 -3.95
N GLY A 114 15.98 6.93 -3.50
CA GLY A 114 16.12 8.25 -4.15
C GLY A 114 15.18 9.34 -3.62
N GLY A 115 14.08 8.96 -2.93
CA GLY A 115 13.23 9.86 -2.15
C GLY A 115 12.31 10.78 -2.94
N GLN A 116 12.24 10.68 -4.26
CA GLN A 116 11.33 11.51 -5.07
C GLN A 116 9.87 11.05 -4.90
N TYR A 117 9.64 9.73 -4.92
CA TYR A 117 8.32 9.18 -4.65
C TYR A 117 8.18 8.83 -3.18
N HIS A 118 7.12 9.32 -2.58
CA HIS A 118 6.70 8.97 -1.23
C HIS A 118 5.19 9.04 -1.12
N ASP A 119 4.67 8.40 -0.11
CA ASP A 119 3.27 8.47 0.28
C ASP A 119 3.14 8.17 1.78
N SER A 120 2.02 8.51 2.38
CA SER A 120 1.79 8.33 3.81
C SER A 120 0.46 7.64 4.11
N LEU A 121 0.44 6.92 5.23
CA LEU A 121 -0.73 6.29 5.82
C LEU A 121 -0.90 6.81 7.25
N SER A 122 -2.11 6.79 7.77
CA SER A 122 -2.27 6.80 9.23
C SER A 122 -1.63 5.53 9.82
N ILE A 123 -1.19 5.60 11.07
CA ILE A 123 -0.65 4.40 11.76
C ILE A 123 -1.69 3.27 11.79
N GLN A 124 -2.97 3.61 11.94
CA GLN A 124 -4.06 2.64 11.92
C GLN A 124 -4.12 1.89 10.58
N GLU A 125 -4.02 2.58 9.45
CA GLU A 125 -3.99 2.00 8.11
C GLU A 125 -2.74 1.15 7.87
N ALA A 126 -1.61 1.62 8.34
CA ALA A 126 -0.34 0.89 8.24
C ALA A 126 -0.38 -0.43 9.05
N LEU A 127 -1.09 -0.46 10.18
CA LEU A 127 -1.23 -1.64 11.02
C LEU A 127 -2.36 -2.59 10.61
N GLU A 128 -3.10 -2.28 9.54
CA GLU A 128 -4.12 -3.20 9.03
C GLU A 128 -3.50 -4.55 8.66
N PRO A 129 -4.18 -5.67 8.99
CA PRO A 129 -3.62 -7.00 8.76
C PRO A 129 -3.23 -7.31 7.32
N GLU A 130 -3.81 -6.61 6.34
CA GLU A 130 -3.54 -6.81 4.91
C GLU A 130 -2.49 -5.86 4.36
N THR A 131 -2.02 -4.88 5.15
CA THR A 131 -0.94 -3.97 4.77
C THR A 131 0.40 -4.64 5.05
N LEU A 132 1.25 -4.76 4.03
CA LEU A 132 2.56 -5.41 4.16
C LEU A 132 3.62 -4.78 3.26
N LEU A 133 4.88 -5.02 3.61
CA LEU A 133 6.02 -4.82 2.73
C LEU A 133 6.28 -6.13 1.98
N ALA A 134 5.89 -6.17 0.71
CA ALA A 134 6.06 -7.31 -0.16
C ALA A 134 7.48 -7.35 -0.75
N TYR A 135 8.07 -8.53 -0.80
CA TYR A 135 9.34 -8.82 -1.46
C TYR A 135 9.21 -9.93 -2.53
N ARG A 136 8.04 -10.61 -2.60
CA ARG A 136 7.73 -11.59 -3.66
C ARG A 136 6.34 -11.35 -4.24
N LEU A 137 6.20 -11.74 -5.50
CA LEU A 137 4.97 -11.65 -6.27
C LEU A 137 4.77 -12.93 -7.08
N ASN A 138 3.60 -13.56 -6.94
CA ASN A 138 3.23 -14.78 -7.66
C ASN A 138 4.28 -15.90 -7.54
N GLY A 139 4.80 -16.10 -6.31
CA GLY A 139 5.76 -17.14 -5.98
C GLY A 139 7.21 -16.89 -6.43
N LYS A 140 7.51 -15.74 -7.03
CA LYS A 140 8.85 -15.32 -7.45
C LYS A 140 9.29 -14.08 -6.69
N ASP A 141 10.57 -13.77 -6.72
CA ASP A 141 11.06 -12.50 -6.21
C ASP A 141 10.37 -11.34 -6.93
N LEU A 142 10.10 -10.28 -6.20
CA LEU A 142 9.43 -9.11 -6.75
C LEU A 142 10.27 -8.53 -7.90
N PRO A 143 9.72 -8.36 -9.11
CA PRO A 143 10.49 -7.79 -10.20
C PRO A 143 10.97 -6.36 -9.86
N PRO A 144 12.16 -5.94 -10.32
CA PRO A 144 12.69 -4.60 -10.05
C PRO A 144 11.70 -3.47 -10.36
N GLU A 145 11.05 -3.52 -11.52
CA GLU A 145 10.07 -2.53 -11.96
C GLU A 145 8.77 -2.56 -11.13
N ASN A 146 8.50 -3.64 -10.42
CA ASN A 146 7.38 -3.77 -9.49
C ASN A 146 7.70 -3.34 -8.07
N GLY A 147 8.99 -3.03 -7.75
CA GLY A 147 9.38 -2.43 -6.49
C GLY A 147 10.35 -3.23 -5.62
N PHE A 148 11.12 -4.20 -6.21
CA PHE A 148 12.18 -4.89 -5.46
C PHE A 148 13.17 -3.88 -4.84
N PRO A 149 13.66 -4.04 -3.60
CA PRO A 149 13.46 -5.22 -2.73
C PRO A 149 12.16 -5.21 -1.93
N LEU A 150 11.55 -4.05 -1.68
CA LEU A 150 10.33 -3.93 -0.88
C LEU A 150 9.32 -3.01 -1.56
N ARG A 151 8.06 -3.49 -1.64
CA ARG A 151 6.92 -2.71 -2.07
C ARG A 151 5.87 -2.64 -0.97
N LEU A 152 5.35 -1.46 -0.70
CA LEU A 152 4.17 -1.29 0.14
C LEU A 152 2.93 -1.78 -0.61
N VAL A 153 2.19 -2.72 0.00
CA VAL A 153 0.94 -3.28 -0.55
C VAL A 153 -0.19 -3.01 0.43
N ILE A 154 -1.24 -2.32 -0.06
CA ILE A 154 -2.44 -1.97 0.70
C ILE A 154 -3.64 -2.33 -0.18
N PRO A 155 -4.20 -3.56 -0.07
CA PRO A 155 -5.16 -4.09 -1.05
C PRO A 155 -6.46 -3.29 -1.21
N ARG A 156 -6.88 -2.55 -0.19
CA ARG A 156 -8.08 -1.71 -0.22
C ARG A 156 -7.87 -0.32 -0.82
N MET A 157 -6.62 0.03 -1.16
CA MET A 157 -6.27 1.33 -1.73
C MET A 157 -5.78 1.19 -3.17
N TYR A 158 -5.99 2.25 -3.94
CA TYR A 158 -5.41 2.36 -5.28
C TYR A 158 -3.88 2.28 -5.24
N ALA A 159 -3.32 1.72 -6.29
CA ALA A 159 -1.91 1.38 -6.42
C ALA A 159 -0.93 2.56 -6.22
N TYR A 160 -1.37 3.81 -6.37
CA TYR A 160 -0.50 4.97 -6.11
C TYR A 160 -0.13 5.10 -4.64
N LYS A 161 -0.96 4.61 -3.70
CA LYS A 161 -0.58 4.54 -2.28
C LYS A 161 0.53 3.53 -2.01
N GLY A 162 0.70 2.54 -2.89
CA GLY A 162 1.65 1.44 -2.75
C GLY A 162 3.05 1.80 -3.25
N VAL A 163 3.85 2.46 -2.40
CA VAL A 163 5.22 2.88 -2.71
C VAL A 163 6.09 1.69 -3.11
N LYS A 164 6.78 1.82 -4.25
CA LYS A 164 7.80 0.88 -4.74
C LYS A 164 9.16 1.24 -4.17
N TRP A 165 10.06 0.25 -4.08
CA TRP A 165 11.46 0.46 -3.65
C TRP A 165 11.55 1.14 -2.29
N VAL A 166 10.70 0.71 -1.34
CA VAL A 166 10.67 1.30 0.01
C VAL A 166 12.03 1.12 0.68
N GLU A 167 12.69 2.23 0.98
CA GLU A 167 14.00 2.25 1.63
C GLU A 167 13.99 3.02 2.96
N ARG A 168 13.00 3.92 3.13
CA ARG A 168 12.88 4.71 4.35
C ARG A 168 11.43 4.81 4.80
N ILE A 169 11.20 4.67 6.11
CA ILE A 169 9.90 4.83 6.77
C ILE A 169 10.06 5.88 7.87
N VAL A 170 9.16 6.87 7.92
CA VAL A 170 9.26 7.98 8.86
C VAL A 170 7.93 8.15 9.60
N PHE A 171 7.98 8.08 10.94
CA PHE A 171 6.82 8.38 11.78
C PHE A 171 6.68 9.88 12.00
N THR A 172 5.46 10.42 11.77
CA THR A 172 5.19 11.85 11.80
C THR A 172 3.91 12.17 12.59
N GLU A 173 3.80 13.40 13.09
CA GLU A 173 2.57 13.89 13.73
C GLU A 173 1.51 14.27 12.70
N ARG A 174 1.93 14.76 11.53
CA ARG A 174 1.06 15.23 10.45
C ARG A 174 1.25 14.38 9.21
N GLN A 175 0.16 14.22 8.45
CA GLN A 175 0.23 13.54 7.16
C GLN A 175 1.11 14.31 6.19
N GLU A 176 2.05 13.62 5.57
CA GLU A 176 2.81 14.15 4.44
C GLU A 176 2.07 13.81 3.15
N MET A 177 1.74 14.83 2.37
CA MET A 177 1.10 14.65 1.08
C MET A 177 2.08 13.99 0.10
N GLY A 178 1.69 12.84 -0.44
CA GLY A 178 2.46 12.10 -1.42
C GLY A 178 2.58 12.81 -2.77
N TYR A 179 3.32 12.21 -3.68
CA TYR A 179 3.55 12.79 -5.02
C TYR A 179 2.23 13.05 -5.78
N TRP A 180 1.36 12.03 -5.86
CA TRP A 180 0.09 12.15 -6.60
C TRP A 180 -0.96 12.93 -5.82
N GLU A 181 -0.92 12.92 -4.51
CA GLU A 181 -1.80 13.73 -3.67
C GLU A 181 -1.54 15.22 -3.89
N LYS A 182 -0.27 15.63 -4.01
CA LYS A 182 0.11 17.01 -4.42
C LYS A 182 -0.37 17.36 -5.81
N ALA A 183 -0.58 16.37 -6.67
CA ALA A 183 -1.16 16.53 -8.00
C ALA A 183 -2.71 16.46 -8.01
N GLY A 184 -3.35 16.36 -6.83
CA GLY A 184 -4.81 16.41 -6.67
C GLY A 184 -5.49 15.06 -6.50
N TYR A 185 -4.76 13.95 -6.33
CA TYR A 185 -5.36 12.66 -6.01
C TYR A 185 -5.82 12.61 -4.54
N PRO A 186 -6.86 11.82 -4.20
CA PRO A 186 -7.33 11.69 -2.83
C PRO A 186 -6.28 11.17 -1.87
N ALA A 187 -6.15 11.79 -0.70
CA ALA A 187 -5.16 11.39 0.31
C ALA A 187 -5.48 10.01 0.93
N ASP A 188 -6.74 9.61 1.00
CA ASP A 188 -7.15 8.32 1.56
C ASP A 188 -6.93 7.14 0.59
N GLY A 189 -6.93 7.41 -0.72
CA GLY A 189 -6.69 6.42 -1.76
C GLY A 189 -7.63 5.22 -1.77
N SER A 190 -8.70 5.23 -1.00
CA SER A 190 -9.63 4.11 -0.84
C SER A 190 -10.34 3.75 -2.14
N ILE A 191 -10.44 2.44 -2.41
CA ILE A 191 -11.17 1.92 -3.57
C ILE A 191 -12.64 1.76 -3.18
N PRO A 192 -13.59 2.40 -3.89
CA PRO A 192 -15.02 2.24 -3.61
C PRO A 192 -15.45 0.77 -3.61
N GLY A 193 -16.19 0.36 -2.58
CA GLY A 193 -16.68 -1.01 -2.44
C GLY A 193 -15.68 -2.06 -1.93
N LEU A 194 -14.42 -1.69 -1.70
CA LEU A 194 -13.46 -2.50 -0.94
C LEU A 194 -13.34 -1.93 0.49
N ASN A 195 -14.40 -2.08 1.27
CA ASN A 195 -14.47 -1.54 2.62
C ASN A 195 -13.62 -2.32 3.62
N ARG A 196 -13.28 -1.58 4.69
CA ARG A 196 -12.62 -2.02 5.93
C ARG A 196 -13.25 -3.26 6.54
#